data_69eed248fa5407faff03b3f54ad4db31
#
_entry.id   69eed248fa5407faff03b3f54ad4db31
#
_cell.length_a   1.000
_cell.length_b   1.000
_cell.length_c   1.000
_cell.angle_alpha   90.00
_cell.angle_beta   90.00
_cell.angle_gamma   90.00
#
_symmetry.space_group_name_H-M   'P 1'
#
loop_
_entity.id
_entity.type
_entity.pdbx_description
1 polymer ?
#
loop_
_entity_poly.entity_id
_entity_poly.type
_entity_poly.pdbx_seq_one_letter_code
_entity_poly.pdbx_strand_id
1 'polypeptide(L)'
;VGSEMCIRDRYTNDLGTEIDEIEIPDDHKERAEEARAQLIEAVAESNDELMEKYLGDEEISIDELKAAIRKATTDVEFYPVLCGTAFKNKGVQLMLNAVIDYLPSPLDVKPIIGHRANDPEEEVVAKPDDSAEFAALAFKVMTDPYVGKLTFFRVYSGTLTSGSYVKNSTKDKRERVGRLLQMHAN
;
A
#
# COMPACT_ATOMS: atom_id res chain seq x y z
N VAL A 1 -9.99 2.83 -15.71
CA VAL A 1 -11.00 2.39 -14.79
C VAL A 1 -11.02 3.29 -13.56
N GLY A 2 -11.67 4.28 -13.49
CA GLY A 2 -11.80 5.25 -12.42
C GLY A 2 -12.93 6.19 -12.75
N SER A 3 -13.64 5.84 -13.83
CA SER A 3 -14.65 6.68 -14.41
C SER A 3 -15.87 6.88 -13.52
N GLU A 4 -16.26 5.89 -12.70
CA GLU A 4 -17.43 6.03 -11.84
C GLU A 4 -17.24 7.13 -10.79
N MET A 5 -16.11 7.21 -10.12
CA MET A 5 -15.83 8.26 -9.13
C MET A 5 -15.92 9.67 -9.71
N CYS A 6 -15.42 9.86 -10.93
CA CYS A 6 -15.45 11.17 -11.60
C CYS A 6 -16.81 11.52 -12.22
N ILE A 7 -17.67 10.53 -12.42
CA ILE A 7 -18.98 10.71 -13.06
C ILE A 7 -20.09 10.88 -12.01
N ARG A 8 -20.02 10.13 -10.91
CA ARG A 8 -21.07 10.08 -9.87
C ARG A 8 -20.85 11.07 -8.72
N ASP A 9 -19.59 11.39 -8.40
CA ASP A 9 -19.28 12.21 -7.23
C ASP A 9 -19.42 13.70 -7.54
N ARG A 10 -20.33 14.35 -6.85
CA ARG A 10 -20.49 15.79 -6.86
C ARG A 10 -20.04 16.40 -5.55
N TYR A 11 -19.04 17.25 -5.65
CA TYR A 11 -18.51 18.00 -4.50
C TYR A 11 -19.36 19.24 -4.29
N THR A 12 -19.98 19.36 -3.12
CA THR A 12 -20.92 20.44 -2.79
C THR A 12 -20.24 21.62 -2.11
N ASN A 13 -18.97 21.42 -1.64
CA ASN A 13 -18.20 22.50 -1.03
C ASN A 13 -16.77 22.60 -1.64
N ASP A 14 -16.13 23.76 -1.42
CA ASP A 14 -14.77 24.03 -1.92
C ASP A 14 -13.68 23.25 -1.17
N LEU A 15 -13.95 22.80 0.04
CA LEU A 15 -13.03 22.00 0.85
C LEU A 15 -12.99 20.53 0.40
N GLY A 16 -13.92 20.10 -0.46
CA GLY A 16 -13.98 18.72 -0.94
C GLY A 16 -14.33 17.69 0.14
N THR A 17 -14.97 18.14 1.24
CA THR A 17 -15.35 17.27 2.36
C THR A 17 -16.75 16.71 2.26
N GLU A 18 -17.61 17.35 1.46
CA GLU A 18 -18.98 16.93 1.22
C GLU A 18 -19.10 16.43 -0.22
N ILE A 19 -19.51 15.17 -0.35
CA ILE A 19 -19.62 14.48 -1.63
C ILE A 19 -21.02 13.89 -1.71
N ASP A 20 -21.78 14.33 -2.71
CA ASP A 20 -23.05 13.73 -3.08
C ASP A 20 -22.81 12.72 -4.19
N GLU A 21 -23.18 11.47 -3.95
CA GLU A 21 -23.13 10.42 -4.95
C GLU A 21 -24.43 10.43 -5.75
N ILE A 22 -24.33 10.69 -7.03
CA ILE A 22 -25.48 10.75 -7.94
C ILE A 22 -25.54 9.52 -8.85
N GLU A 23 -26.67 9.30 -9.49
CA GLU A 23 -26.77 8.32 -10.57
C GLU A 23 -25.92 8.76 -11.77
N ILE A 24 -25.42 7.77 -12.52
CA ILE A 24 -24.66 8.04 -13.74
C ILE A 24 -25.57 8.76 -14.74
N PRO A 25 -25.18 9.95 -15.23
CA PRO A 25 -25.96 10.67 -16.26
C PRO A 25 -26.15 9.82 -17.52
N ASP A 26 -27.29 9.96 -18.16
CA ASP A 26 -27.68 9.11 -19.30
C ASP A 26 -26.70 9.15 -20.46
N ASP A 27 -26.08 10.30 -20.71
CA ASP A 27 -25.06 10.49 -21.74
C ASP A 27 -23.71 9.80 -21.42
N HIS A 28 -23.55 9.25 -20.21
CA HIS A 28 -22.35 8.57 -19.75
C HIS A 28 -22.56 7.09 -19.43
N LYS A 29 -23.82 6.61 -19.42
CA LYS A 29 -24.15 5.23 -19.03
C LYS A 29 -23.45 4.18 -19.88
N GLU A 30 -23.61 4.27 -21.21
CA GLU A 30 -23.01 3.31 -22.15
C GLU A 30 -21.48 3.22 -21.94
N ARG A 31 -20.81 4.37 -21.84
CA ARG A 31 -19.36 4.42 -21.61
C ARG A 31 -18.94 3.87 -20.25
N ALA A 32 -19.76 4.09 -19.23
CA ALA A 32 -19.48 3.57 -17.88
C ALA A 32 -19.65 2.05 -17.82
N GLU A 33 -20.69 1.51 -18.47
CA GLU A 33 -20.92 0.07 -18.59
C GLU A 33 -19.79 -0.62 -19.36
N GLU A 34 -19.37 -0.04 -20.49
CA GLU A 34 -18.22 -0.54 -21.26
C GLU A 34 -16.94 -0.54 -20.42
N ALA A 35 -16.63 0.56 -19.72
CA ALA A 35 -15.44 0.66 -18.89
C ALA A 35 -15.48 -0.32 -17.70
N ARG A 36 -16.66 -0.58 -17.13
CA ARG A 36 -16.83 -1.57 -16.08
C ARG A 36 -16.63 -2.99 -16.61
N ALA A 37 -17.15 -3.32 -17.77
CA ALA A 37 -16.93 -4.62 -18.40
C ALA A 37 -15.44 -4.87 -18.66
N GLN A 38 -14.72 -3.88 -19.21
CA GLN A 38 -13.28 -3.95 -19.43
C GLN A 38 -12.50 -4.13 -18.13
N LEU A 39 -12.94 -3.51 -17.03
CA LEU A 39 -12.30 -3.73 -15.73
C LEU A 39 -12.49 -5.15 -15.25
N ILE A 40 -13.72 -5.66 -15.29
CA ILE A 40 -14.03 -7.01 -14.83
C ILE A 40 -13.23 -8.04 -15.63
N GLU A 41 -13.19 -7.89 -16.96
CA GLU A 41 -12.39 -8.74 -17.85
C GLU A 41 -10.91 -8.72 -17.46
N ALA A 42 -10.32 -7.54 -17.35
CA ALA A 42 -8.90 -7.39 -17.00
C ALA A 42 -8.54 -7.96 -15.62
N VAL A 43 -9.45 -7.87 -14.65
CA VAL A 43 -9.23 -8.43 -13.31
C VAL A 43 -9.46 -9.93 -13.29
N ALA A 44 -10.44 -10.43 -14.04
CA ALA A 44 -10.72 -11.86 -14.17
C ALA A 44 -9.55 -12.62 -14.78
N GLU A 45 -8.79 -12.02 -15.70
CA GLU A 45 -7.56 -12.63 -16.27
C GLU A 45 -6.53 -13.00 -15.20
N SER A 46 -6.50 -12.32 -14.05
CA SER A 46 -5.58 -12.59 -12.94
C SER A 46 -6.15 -13.50 -11.84
N ASN A 47 -7.40 -13.99 -11.99
CA ASN A 47 -8.09 -14.76 -10.95
C ASN A 47 -9.01 -15.83 -11.55
N ASP A 48 -8.63 -17.10 -11.39
CA ASP A 48 -9.35 -18.24 -11.96
C ASP A 48 -10.82 -18.31 -11.53
N GLU A 49 -11.14 -18.01 -10.25
CA GLU A 49 -12.51 -18.05 -9.72
C GLU A 49 -13.39 -16.96 -10.36
N LEU A 50 -12.82 -15.76 -10.56
CA LEU A 50 -13.52 -14.68 -11.23
C LEU A 50 -13.65 -14.93 -12.74
N MET A 51 -12.67 -15.58 -13.35
CA MET A 51 -12.73 -15.98 -14.74
C MET A 51 -13.85 -17.00 -14.99
N GLU A 52 -14.03 -17.98 -14.11
CA GLU A 52 -15.14 -18.94 -14.19
C GLU A 52 -16.49 -18.23 -14.10
N LYS A 53 -16.66 -17.29 -13.16
CA LYS A 53 -17.89 -16.48 -13.02
C LYS A 53 -18.13 -15.60 -14.26
N TYR A 54 -17.08 -14.94 -14.75
CA TYR A 54 -17.16 -14.08 -15.92
C TYR A 54 -17.59 -14.87 -17.18
N LEU A 55 -17.02 -16.05 -17.41
CA LEU A 55 -17.40 -16.92 -18.53
C LEU A 55 -18.78 -17.57 -18.33
N GLY A 56 -19.23 -17.71 -17.09
CA GLY A 56 -20.55 -18.25 -16.74
C GLY A 56 -21.68 -17.21 -16.74
N ASP A 57 -21.39 -15.95 -17.10
CA ASP A 57 -22.34 -14.82 -16.98
C ASP A 57 -22.92 -14.68 -15.55
N GLU A 58 -22.14 -15.05 -14.52
CA GLU A 58 -22.51 -14.89 -13.12
C GLU A 58 -22.22 -13.48 -12.62
N GLU A 59 -23.04 -12.98 -11.69
CA GLU A 59 -22.82 -11.66 -11.09
C GLU A 59 -21.56 -11.66 -10.20
N ILE A 60 -20.63 -10.74 -10.50
CA ILE A 60 -19.44 -10.48 -9.69
C ILE A 60 -19.73 -9.29 -8.78
N SER A 61 -19.73 -9.51 -7.47
CA SER A 61 -19.95 -8.47 -6.47
C SER A 61 -18.79 -7.47 -6.41
N ILE A 62 -19.08 -6.28 -5.88
CA ILE A 62 -18.07 -5.22 -5.70
C ILE A 62 -16.96 -5.71 -4.75
N ASP A 63 -17.30 -6.45 -3.72
CA ASP A 63 -16.33 -6.95 -2.73
C ASP A 63 -15.39 -8.00 -3.33
N GLU A 64 -15.92 -8.92 -4.14
CA GLU A 64 -15.10 -9.89 -4.88
C GLU A 64 -14.16 -9.19 -5.87
N LEU A 65 -14.66 -8.21 -6.60
CA LEU A 65 -13.86 -7.43 -7.54
C LEU A 65 -12.74 -6.67 -6.81
N LYS A 66 -13.05 -6.01 -5.69
CA LYS A 66 -12.05 -5.32 -4.85
C LYS A 66 -10.99 -6.26 -4.29
N ALA A 67 -11.40 -7.44 -3.81
CA ALA A 67 -10.48 -8.44 -3.29
C ALA A 67 -9.51 -8.94 -4.38
N ALA A 68 -10.02 -9.17 -5.59
CA ALA A 68 -9.20 -9.57 -6.72
C ALA A 68 -8.25 -8.48 -7.19
N ILE A 69 -8.70 -7.21 -7.28
CA ILE A 69 -7.83 -6.06 -7.58
C ILE A 69 -6.72 -5.95 -6.54
N ARG A 70 -7.05 -6.10 -5.24
CA ARG A 70 -6.05 -6.07 -4.17
C ARG A 70 -5.01 -7.18 -4.35
N LYS A 71 -5.46 -8.40 -4.61
CA LYS A 71 -4.56 -9.54 -4.81
C LYS A 71 -3.63 -9.31 -6.00
N ALA A 72 -4.18 -8.97 -7.15
CA ALA A 72 -3.41 -8.70 -8.37
C ALA A 72 -2.44 -7.50 -8.20
N THR A 73 -2.82 -6.47 -7.42
CA THR A 73 -1.95 -5.34 -7.09
C THR A 73 -0.81 -5.77 -6.16
N THR A 74 -1.10 -6.61 -5.16
CA THR A 74 -0.08 -7.13 -4.22
C THR A 74 0.91 -8.06 -4.92
N ASP A 75 0.44 -8.83 -5.91
CA ASP A 75 1.26 -9.72 -6.73
C ASP A 75 2.00 -8.97 -7.86
N VAL A 76 1.78 -7.64 -7.99
CA VAL A 76 2.42 -6.74 -8.99
C VAL A 76 2.00 -7.08 -10.43
N GLU A 77 0.84 -7.67 -10.60
CA GLU A 77 0.24 -7.99 -11.90
C GLU A 77 -0.68 -6.87 -12.41
N PHE A 78 -1.22 -6.08 -11.49
CA PHE A 78 -2.19 -5.03 -11.77
C PHE A 78 -1.82 -3.70 -11.09
N TYR A 79 -2.04 -2.59 -11.78
CA TYR A 79 -1.75 -1.24 -11.28
C TYR A 79 -3.00 -0.38 -11.32
N PRO A 80 -3.72 -0.21 -10.18
CA PRO A 80 -4.88 0.69 -10.13
C PRO A 80 -4.47 2.13 -10.43
N VAL A 81 -5.17 2.75 -11.37
CA VAL A 81 -4.96 4.15 -11.74
C VAL A 81 -6.19 4.94 -11.36
N LEU A 82 -6.01 5.98 -10.57
CA LEU A 82 -7.07 6.86 -10.11
C LEU A 82 -6.81 8.29 -10.60
N CYS A 83 -7.88 9.05 -10.77
CA CYS A 83 -7.77 10.46 -11.12
C CYS A 83 -8.44 11.34 -10.06
N GLY A 84 -7.92 12.54 -9.91
CA GLY A 84 -8.41 13.52 -8.96
C GLY A 84 -7.73 14.87 -9.18
N THR A 85 -8.14 15.87 -8.44
CA THR A 85 -7.50 17.20 -8.45
C THR A 85 -7.20 17.63 -7.01
N ALA A 86 -6.03 17.25 -6.52
CA ALA A 86 -5.58 17.52 -5.15
C ALA A 86 -5.55 19.03 -4.84
N PHE A 87 -5.17 19.86 -5.81
CA PHE A 87 -5.17 21.30 -5.66
C PHE A 87 -6.56 21.89 -5.38
N LYS A 88 -7.63 21.22 -5.83
CA LYS A 88 -9.02 21.57 -5.57
C LYS A 88 -9.67 20.70 -4.49
N ASN A 89 -8.89 19.92 -3.75
CA ASN A 89 -9.35 18.98 -2.73
C ASN A 89 -10.39 17.97 -3.21
N LYS A 90 -10.34 17.56 -4.49
CA LYS A 90 -11.30 16.61 -5.07
C LYS A 90 -10.65 15.27 -5.39
N GLY A 91 -11.28 14.19 -4.97
CA GLY A 91 -10.79 12.82 -5.16
C GLY A 91 -9.74 12.36 -4.14
N VAL A 92 -9.36 13.19 -3.16
CA VAL A 92 -8.29 12.87 -2.19
C VAL A 92 -8.71 11.74 -1.25
N GLN A 93 -9.93 11.81 -0.70
CA GLN A 93 -10.46 10.78 0.22
C GLN A 93 -10.60 9.43 -0.50
N LEU A 94 -11.10 9.45 -1.73
CA LEU A 94 -11.27 8.24 -2.54
C LEU A 94 -9.92 7.62 -2.91
N MET A 95 -8.90 8.43 -3.19
CA MET A 95 -7.54 7.94 -3.38
C MET A 95 -6.97 7.32 -2.09
N LEU A 96 -7.19 7.93 -0.93
CA LEU A 96 -6.76 7.37 0.36
C LEU A 96 -7.48 6.04 0.67
N ASN A 97 -8.77 5.94 0.37
CA ASN A 97 -9.51 4.69 0.47
C ASN A 97 -8.92 3.62 -0.45
N ALA A 98 -8.59 3.97 -1.69
CA ALA A 98 -7.95 3.05 -2.63
C ALA A 98 -6.55 2.61 -2.16
N VAL A 99 -5.79 3.46 -1.47
CA VAL A 99 -4.53 3.06 -0.82
C VAL A 99 -4.78 1.98 0.23
N ILE A 100 -5.83 2.13 1.05
CA ILE A 100 -6.20 1.14 2.07
C ILE A 100 -6.72 -0.14 1.42
N ASP A 101 -7.55 0.00 0.40
CA ASP A 101 -8.19 -1.13 -0.28
C ASP A 101 -7.19 -1.98 -1.09
N TYR A 102 -6.21 -1.37 -1.76
CA TYR A 102 -5.41 -2.04 -2.78
C TYR A 102 -3.92 -2.17 -2.48
N LEU A 103 -3.32 -1.29 -1.67
CA LEU A 103 -1.89 -1.42 -1.38
C LEU A 103 -1.62 -2.44 -0.27
N PRO A 104 -0.51 -3.21 -0.38
CA PRO A 104 -0.17 -4.20 0.62
C PRO A 104 0.30 -3.56 1.93
N SER A 105 -0.13 -4.12 3.04
CA SER A 105 0.47 -3.90 4.35
C SER A 105 1.74 -4.76 4.52
N PRO A 106 2.56 -4.51 5.54
CA PRO A 106 3.69 -5.40 5.86
C PRO A 106 3.29 -6.87 6.12
N LEU A 107 2.01 -7.13 6.44
CA LEU A 107 1.47 -8.48 6.67
C LEU A 107 1.09 -9.19 5.36
N ASP A 108 0.82 -8.44 4.31
CA ASP A 108 0.40 -8.99 3.01
C ASP A 108 1.59 -9.41 2.13
N VAL A 109 2.79 -8.89 2.43
CA VAL A 109 4.00 -9.19 1.66
C VAL A 109 4.76 -10.37 2.27
N LYS A 110 5.52 -11.09 1.44
CA LYS A 110 6.38 -12.18 1.91
C LYS A 110 7.39 -11.63 2.92
N PRO A 111 7.60 -12.32 4.06
CA PRO A 111 8.60 -11.93 5.03
C PRO A 111 10.01 -11.96 4.40
N ILE A 112 10.89 -11.10 4.90
CA ILE A 112 12.27 -11.08 4.42
C ILE A 112 13.04 -12.25 5.03
N ILE A 113 13.75 -12.98 4.19
CA ILE A 113 14.67 -14.04 4.58
C ILE A 113 16.07 -13.45 4.59
N GLY A 114 16.77 -13.61 5.70
CA GLY A 114 18.17 -13.23 5.88
C GLY A 114 18.94 -14.36 6.52
N HIS A 115 20.21 -14.09 6.84
CA HIS A 115 21.07 -15.04 7.53
C HIS A 115 21.53 -14.46 8.87
N ARG A 116 21.74 -15.33 9.86
CA ARG A 116 22.23 -14.88 11.17
C ARG A 116 23.66 -14.34 11.04
N ALA A 117 23.91 -13.18 11.66
CA ALA A 117 25.19 -12.49 11.51
C ALA A 117 26.41 -13.31 12.00
N ASN A 118 26.21 -14.28 12.89
CA ASN A 118 27.26 -15.13 13.44
C ASN A 118 27.30 -16.53 12.79
N ASP A 119 26.29 -16.88 12.00
CA ASP A 119 26.16 -18.15 11.30
C ASP A 119 25.47 -17.93 9.96
N PRO A 120 26.24 -17.80 8.86
CA PRO A 120 25.68 -17.56 7.53
C PRO A 120 24.85 -18.72 6.97
N GLU A 121 24.93 -19.91 7.54
CA GLU A 121 24.15 -21.08 7.13
C GLU A 121 22.77 -21.11 7.82
N GLU A 122 22.62 -20.36 8.94
CA GLU A 122 21.34 -20.25 9.64
C GLU A 122 20.45 -19.19 8.98
N GLU A 123 19.42 -19.65 8.27
CA GLU A 123 18.37 -18.77 7.73
C GLU A 123 17.48 -18.21 8.84
N VAL A 124 17.20 -16.92 8.78
CA VAL A 124 16.28 -16.21 9.69
C VAL A 124 15.19 -15.53 8.90
N VAL A 125 13.95 -15.81 9.25
CA VAL A 125 12.78 -15.19 8.65
C VAL A 125 12.35 -13.99 9.51
N ALA A 126 12.52 -12.79 8.99
CA ALA A 126 12.06 -11.55 9.63
C ALA A 126 10.54 -11.41 9.42
N LYS A 127 9.76 -11.87 10.37
CA LYS A 127 8.29 -11.73 10.37
C LYS A 127 7.92 -10.36 10.94
N PRO A 128 6.88 -9.67 10.40
CA PRO A 128 6.37 -8.41 10.93
C PRO A 128 5.58 -8.63 12.23
N ASP A 129 6.29 -8.96 13.29
CA ASP A 129 5.79 -9.27 14.63
C ASP A 129 6.63 -8.48 15.65
N ASP A 130 5.98 -7.65 16.47
CA ASP A 130 6.62 -6.79 17.46
C ASP A 130 7.37 -7.58 18.54
N SER A 131 6.95 -8.81 18.81
CA SER A 131 7.55 -9.70 19.80
C SER A 131 8.74 -10.51 19.26
N ALA A 132 8.96 -10.50 17.96
CA ALA A 132 10.06 -11.23 17.32
C ALA A 132 11.43 -10.56 17.55
N GLU A 133 12.50 -11.25 17.17
CA GLU A 133 13.87 -10.70 17.19
C GLU A 133 13.96 -9.49 16.27
N PHE A 134 14.60 -8.42 16.75
CA PHE A 134 14.71 -7.17 16.01
C PHE A 134 15.57 -7.33 14.75
N ALA A 135 15.01 -6.99 13.61
CA ALA A 135 15.71 -6.89 12.34
C ALA A 135 15.29 -5.64 11.57
N ALA A 136 16.28 -4.88 11.11
CA ALA A 136 16.04 -3.64 10.36
C ALA A 136 17.13 -3.39 9.33
N LEU A 137 16.81 -2.62 8.30
CA LEU A 137 17.75 -2.14 7.30
C LEU A 137 17.92 -0.63 7.42
N ALA A 138 19.15 -0.18 7.66
CA ALA A 138 19.54 1.22 7.51
C ALA A 138 19.81 1.51 6.03
N PHE A 139 18.93 2.31 5.39
CA PHE A 139 18.97 2.51 3.93
C PHE A 139 19.42 3.91 3.50
N LYS A 140 19.44 4.89 4.43
CA LYS A 140 19.81 6.26 4.10
C LYS A 140 20.46 6.94 5.30
N VAL A 141 21.53 7.69 5.05
CA VAL A 141 22.15 8.59 6.03
C VAL A 141 22.16 10.00 5.45
N MET A 142 21.74 10.96 6.24
CA MET A 142 21.82 12.39 5.88
C MET A 142 22.28 13.22 7.08
N THR A 143 22.73 14.43 6.82
CA THR A 143 23.09 15.41 7.84
C THR A 143 22.03 16.50 7.88
N ASP A 144 21.49 16.73 9.05
CA ASP A 144 20.53 17.79 9.33
C ASP A 144 21.25 18.89 10.14
N PRO A 145 21.05 20.18 9.81
CA PRO A 145 21.72 21.27 10.50
C PRO A 145 21.40 21.39 12.01
N TYR A 146 20.22 20.92 12.42
CA TYR A 146 19.73 21.04 13.80
C TYR A 146 19.89 19.76 14.61
N VAL A 147 19.72 18.61 13.98
CA VAL A 147 19.73 17.30 14.66
C VAL A 147 21.06 16.58 14.47
N GLY A 148 21.86 17.00 13.49
CA GLY A 148 23.11 16.35 13.16
C GLY A 148 22.91 15.16 12.22
N LYS A 149 23.64 14.07 12.45
CA LYS A 149 23.60 12.89 11.59
C LYS A 149 22.33 12.07 11.86
N LEU A 150 21.50 11.94 10.83
CA LEU A 150 20.28 11.12 10.82
C LEU A 150 20.51 9.84 10.02
N THR A 151 20.09 8.72 10.58
CA THR A 151 20.08 7.42 9.90
C THR A 151 18.65 6.96 9.76
N PHE A 152 18.20 6.82 8.52
CA PHE A 152 16.87 6.28 8.21
C PHE A 152 16.95 4.76 8.14
N PHE A 153 16.01 4.11 8.81
CA PHE A 153 15.95 2.66 8.83
C PHE A 153 14.51 2.18 8.71
N ARG A 154 14.35 0.97 8.18
CA ARG A 154 13.08 0.26 8.11
C ARG A 154 13.15 -0.97 8.98
N VAL A 155 12.21 -1.07 9.93
CA VAL A 155 12.04 -2.27 10.76
C VAL A 155 11.27 -3.32 9.97
N TYR A 156 11.76 -4.54 9.96
CA TYR A 156 11.12 -5.70 9.34
C TYR A 156 10.59 -6.69 10.38
N SER A 157 11.16 -6.67 11.57
CA SER A 157 10.81 -7.59 12.65
C SER A 157 11.19 -6.98 13.99
N GLY A 158 10.42 -7.28 15.02
CA GLY A 158 10.65 -6.83 16.39
C GLY A 158 10.45 -5.34 16.60
N THR A 159 10.89 -4.87 17.75
CA THR A 159 10.71 -3.46 18.17
C THR A 159 12.03 -2.83 18.53
N LEU A 160 12.26 -1.57 18.12
CA LEU A 160 13.44 -0.78 18.46
C LEU A 160 13.10 0.23 19.56
N THR A 161 13.88 0.23 20.62
CA THR A 161 13.70 1.16 21.75
C THR A 161 14.90 2.13 21.85
N SER A 162 14.60 3.41 22.10
CA SER A 162 15.63 4.42 22.37
C SER A 162 16.49 4.00 23.59
N GLY A 163 17.80 4.18 23.48
CA GLY A 163 18.76 3.78 24.52
C GLY A 163 19.15 2.31 24.49
N SER A 164 18.49 1.48 23.70
CA SER A 164 18.86 0.07 23.51
C SER A 164 20.13 -0.09 22.69
N TYR A 165 20.54 -1.32 22.47
CA TYR A 165 21.70 -1.66 21.67
C TYR A 165 21.30 -2.61 20.54
N VAL A 166 21.86 -2.37 19.35
CA VAL A 166 21.71 -3.24 18.19
C VAL A 166 23.07 -3.74 17.71
N LYS A 167 23.08 -4.87 17.02
CA LYS A 167 24.26 -5.36 16.31
C LYS A 167 24.24 -4.80 14.89
N ASN A 168 25.28 -4.06 14.52
CA ASN A 168 25.54 -3.69 13.13
C ASN A 168 26.26 -4.85 12.45
N SER A 169 25.53 -5.62 11.65
CA SER A 169 26.06 -6.82 10.98
C SER A 169 27.14 -6.50 9.95
N THR A 170 27.04 -5.34 9.28
CA THR A 170 28.04 -4.91 8.29
C THR A 170 29.41 -4.62 8.92
N LYS A 171 29.41 -4.03 10.12
CA LYS A 171 30.62 -3.63 10.83
C LYS A 171 31.03 -4.61 11.94
N ASP A 172 30.22 -5.61 12.19
CA ASP A 172 30.31 -6.56 13.31
C ASP A 172 30.53 -5.86 14.68
N LYS A 173 29.76 -4.78 14.90
CA LYS A 173 29.86 -3.96 16.10
C LYS A 173 28.52 -3.78 16.78
N ARG A 174 28.54 -3.69 18.11
CA ARG A 174 27.39 -3.29 18.90
C ARG A 174 27.33 -1.76 18.92
N GLU A 175 26.19 -1.22 18.51
CA GLU A 175 25.92 0.21 18.47
C GLU A 175 24.77 0.56 19.40
N ARG A 176 24.89 1.70 20.08
CA ARG A 176 23.82 2.21 20.95
C ARG A 176 22.85 3.01 20.10
N VAL A 177 21.56 2.69 20.23
CA VAL A 177 20.49 3.48 19.64
C VAL A 177 20.31 4.76 20.44
N GLY A 178 20.50 5.89 19.80
CA GLY A 178 20.29 7.20 20.41
C GLY A 178 18.79 7.53 20.47
N ARG A 179 18.48 8.76 20.12
CA ARG A 179 17.10 9.25 20.05
C ARG A 179 16.43 8.72 18.77
N LEU A 180 15.22 8.19 18.91
CA LEU A 180 14.36 7.84 17.77
C LEU A 180 13.50 9.06 17.42
N LEU A 181 13.39 9.34 16.15
CA LEU A 181 12.63 10.47 15.60
C LEU A 181 11.62 9.96 14.59
N GLN A 182 10.41 10.49 14.64
CA GLN A 182 9.44 10.35 13.58
C GLN A 182 9.54 11.60 12.70
N MET A 183 9.83 11.37 11.42
CA MET A 183 9.97 12.47 10.47
C MET A 183 8.59 12.84 9.90
N HIS A 184 8.29 14.12 9.91
CA HIS A 184 7.11 14.69 9.27
C HIS A 184 7.56 15.67 8.19
N ALA A 185 6.74 15.84 7.17
CA ALA A 185 6.91 16.94 6.22
C ALA A 185 6.72 18.28 6.97
N ASN A 186 7.51 19.28 6.59
CA ASN A 186 7.39 20.64 7.12
C ASN A 186 6.14 21.31 6.56
#